data_0a1a047c0cd1a009f02966672fad4958
#
_entry.id   0a1a047c0cd1a009f02966672fad4958
#
_cell.length_a   1.000
_cell.length_b   1.000
_cell.length_c   1.000
_cell.angle_alpha   90.00
_cell.angle_beta   90.00
_cell.angle_gamma   90.00
#
_symmetry.space_group_name_H-M   'P 1'
#
loop_
_entity.id
_entity.type
_entity.pdbx_description
1 polymer ?
#
loop_
_entity_poly.entity_id
_entity_poly.type
_entity_poly.pdbx_seq_one_letter_code
_entity_poly.pdbx_strand_id
1 'polypeptide(L)'
;MNYIVTTNNITKQYKDTAALNNVSIHIPKGAIYGLVGNNGAGKTTLMRLLLGLQAPTSGTMEIANNIKTGAILESPAVYPYWSAKRNLKYQLSLIKNPQYSVEELLKIVGLKDTRKPIQQYSLGMKQRLGLALALSNQPDLLFLDEPLNGLDPSGIRQMRKLIKKLSEEQGVTIVISSHILDELQKIVTHIGFLKDGNLIHECRASDISDESLEKFYFDEFEY
;
A
#
# COMPACT_ATOMS: atom_id res chain seq x y z
N MET A 1 -1.09 -10.57 20.02
CA MET A 1 -0.45 -9.71 18.99
C MET A 1 -1.15 -8.36 19.01
N ASN A 2 -0.43 -7.27 18.74
CA ASN A 2 -1.03 -5.94 18.67
C ASN A 2 -1.35 -5.65 17.19
N TYR A 3 -2.62 -5.74 16.81
CA TYR A 3 -3.08 -5.45 15.46
C TYR A 3 -3.37 -3.96 15.32
N ILE A 4 -2.96 -3.35 14.19
CA ILE A 4 -3.29 -1.96 13.84
C ILE A 4 -4.61 -1.89 13.08
N VAL A 5 -4.96 -2.98 12.38
CA VAL A 5 -6.22 -3.16 11.65
C VAL A 5 -6.74 -4.57 11.94
N THR A 6 -8.04 -4.67 12.23
CA THR A 6 -8.78 -5.93 12.28
C THR A 6 -10.09 -5.72 11.55
N THR A 7 -10.47 -6.66 10.70
CA THR A 7 -11.80 -6.68 10.09
C THR A 7 -12.53 -7.95 10.49
N ASN A 8 -13.85 -7.88 10.59
CA ASN A 8 -14.69 -9.01 10.94
C ASN A 8 -15.84 -9.11 9.94
N ASN A 9 -15.73 -10.10 9.06
CA ASN A 9 -16.72 -10.43 8.03
C ASN A 9 -17.17 -9.23 7.19
N ILE A 10 -16.23 -8.33 6.81
CA ILE A 10 -16.60 -7.18 6.01
C ILE A 10 -17.03 -7.59 4.61
N THR A 11 -18.15 -7.04 4.18
CA THR A 11 -18.70 -7.25 2.84
C THR A 11 -18.86 -5.91 2.16
N LYS A 12 -18.52 -5.84 0.87
CA LYS A 12 -18.80 -4.68 0.04
C LYS A 12 -19.50 -5.09 -1.23
N GLN A 13 -20.74 -4.63 -1.38
CA GLN A 13 -21.56 -4.87 -2.56
C GLN A 13 -21.73 -3.58 -3.36
N TYR A 14 -21.58 -3.68 -4.68
CA TYR A 14 -21.91 -2.63 -5.64
C TYR A 14 -23.03 -3.13 -6.54
N LYS A 15 -24.25 -2.61 -6.37
CA LYS A 15 -25.44 -3.11 -7.07
C LYS A 15 -25.54 -4.64 -6.95
N ASP A 16 -25.34 -5.35 -8.05
CA ASP A 16 -25.49 -6.81 -8.14
C ASP A 16 -24.15 -7.57 -7.96
N THR A 17 -23.03 -6.87 -7.75
CA THR A 17 -21.70 -7.48 -7.65
C THR A 17 -21.12 -7.29 -6.23
N ALA A 18 -20.80 -8.39 -5.56
CA ALA A 18 -20.03 -8.37 -4.32
C ALA A 18 -18.54 -8.23 -4.67
N ALA A 19 -17.95 -7.07 -4.33
CA ALA A 19 -16.52 -6.83 -4.50
C ALA A 19 -15.69 -7.40 -3.34
N LEU A 20 -16.31 -7.56 -2.16
CA LEU A 20 -15.77 -8.26 -1.00
C LEU A 20 -16.90 -9.02 -0.33
N ASN A 21 -16.62 -10.23 0.13
CA ASN A 21 -17.57 -11.11 0.76
C ASN A 21 -16.98 -11.74 2.03
N ASN A 22 -17.49 -11.32 3.19
CA ASN A 22 -17.10 -11.84 4.52
C ASN A 22 -15.59 -11.86 4.78
N VAL A 23 -14.87 -10.80 4.42
CA VAL A 23 -13.41 -10.71 4.57
C VAL A 23 -13.03 -10.35 6.00
N SER A 24 -12.22 -11.20 6.64
CA SER A 24 -11.67 -10.96 7.97
C SER A 24 -10.15 -11.02 7.91
N ILE A 25 -9.47 -9.87 8.14
CA ILE A 25 -8.00 -9.77 8.13
C ILE A 25 -7.47 -9.19 9.43
N HIS A 26 -6.21 -9.51 9.74
CA HIS A 26 -5.52 -9.11 10.96
C HIS A 26 -4.14 -8.54 10.63
N ILE A 27 -4.00 -7.23 10.57
CA ILE A 27 -2.74 -6.57 10.21
C ILE A 27 -1.96 -6.23 11.48
N PRO A 28 -0.82 -6.90 11.75
CA PRO A 28 0.01 -6.57 12.92
C PRO A 28 0.68 -5.20 12.77
N LYS A 29 0.84 -4.49 13.88
CA LYS A 29 1.58 -3.23 13.91
C LYS A 29 3.04 -3.46 13.48
N GLY A 30 3.57 -2.60 12.61
CA GLY A 30 4.93 -2.68 12.06
C GLY A 30 5.12 -3.74 10.97
N ALA A 31 4.08 -4.47 10.59
CA ALA A 31 4.15 -5.44 9.50
C ALA A 31 4.19 -4.78 8.12
N ILE A 32 4.80 -5.47 7.16
CA ILE A 32 4.54 -5.27 5.73
C ILE A 32 3.56 -6.37 5.32
N TYR A 33 2.29 -5.99 5.16
CA TYR A 33 1.19 -6.88 4.85
C TYR A 33 0.91 -6.90 3.34
N GLY A 34 1.16 -8.01 2.68
CA GLY A 34 0.91 -8.20 1.25
C GLY A 34 -0.54 -8.61 0.99
N LEU A 35 -1.24 -7.89 0.12
CA LEU A 35 -2.52 -8.31 -0.45
C LEU A 35 -2.28 -8.90 -1.83
N VAL A 36 -2.42 -10.22 -1.94
CA VAL A 36 -2.22 -11.01 -3.15
C VAL A 36 -3.55 -11.38 -3.77
N GLY A 37 -3.62 -11.36 -5.08
CA GLY A 37 -4.80 -11.79 -5.83
C GLY A 37 -4.85 -11.17 -7.22
N ASN A 38 -5.64 -11.77 -8.10
CA ASN A 38 -5.81 -11.33 -9.49
C ASN A 38 -6.46 -9.94 -9.58
N ASN A 39 -6.43 -9.36 -10.77
CA ASN A 39 -7.18 -8.12 -11.03
C ASN A 39 -8.67 -8.37 -10.81
N GLY A 40 -9.31 -7.48 -10.05
CA GLY A 40 -10.72 -7.66 -9.65
C GLY A 40 -10.94 -8.48 -8.38
N ALA A 41 -9.91 -9.05 -7.76
CA ALA A 41 -10.05 -9.83 -6.51
C ALA A 41 -10.54 -9.05 -5.29
N GLY A 42 -10.63 -7.71 -5.37
CA GLY A 42 -11.13 -6.86 -4.28
C GLY A 42 -10.04 -6.08 -3.51
N LYS A 43 -8.75 -6.19 -3.89
CA LYS A 43 -7.62 -5.55 -3.18
C LYS A 43 -7.80 -4.04 -2.98
N THR A 44 -8.03 -3.29 -4.06
CA THR A 44 -8.25 -1.84 -4.01
C THR A 44 -9.52 -1.48 -3.23
N THR A 45 -10.59 -2.28 -3.36
CA THR A 45 -11.83 -2.09 -2.59
C THR A 45 -11.56 -2.24 -1.10
N LEU A 46 -10.82 -3.28 -0.69
CA LEU A 46 -10.43 -3.48 0.71
C LEU A 46 -9.62 -2.29 1.23
N MET A 47 -8.61 -1.83 0.50
CA MET A 47 -7.83 -0.65 0.88
C MET A 47 -8.69 0.61 1.02
N ARG A 48 -9.67 0.82 0.12
CA ARG A 48 -10.60 1.97 0.21
C ARG A 48 -11.47 1.92 1.45
N LEU A 49 -11.93 0.73 1.85
CA LEU A 49 -12.68 0.56 3.10
C LEU A 49 -11.80 0.88 4.31
N LEU A 50 -10.59 0.31 4.36
CA LEU A 50 -9.63 0.54 5.46
C LEU A 50 -9.18 1.99 5.58
N LEU A 51 -9.17 2.74 4.49
CA LEU A 51 -8.91 4.19 4.49
C LEU A 51 -10.14 5.05 4.86
N GLY A 52 -11.30 4.42 5.07
CA GLY A 52 -12.53 5.16 5.33
C GLY A 52 -13.08 5.93 4.13
N LEU A 53 -12.56 5.67 2.92
CA LEU A 53 -13.03 6.31 1.68
C LEU A 53 -14.39 5.75 1.25
N GLN A 54 -14.75 4.59 1.77
CA GLN A 54 -16.04 3.94 1.56
C GLN A 54 -16.47 3.23 2.84
N ALA A 55 -17.78 3.07 3.04
CA ALA A 55 -18.31 2.24 4.12
C ALA A 55 -18.52 0.79 3.63
N PRO A 56 -18.31 -0.24 4.47
CA PRO A 56 -18.71 -1.59 4.16
C PRO A 56 -20.24 -1.68 4.06
N THR A 57 -20.76 -2.68 3.33
CA THR A 57 -22.19 -2.99 3.27
C THR A 57 -22.64 -3.72 4.55
N SER A 58 -21.76 -4.59 5.07
CA SER A 58 -21.95 -5.28 6.35
C SER A 58 -20.59 -5.67 6.95
N GLY A 59 -20.59 -6.17 8.19
CA GLY A 59 -19.41 -6.49 8.96
C GLY A 59 -18.85 -5.26 9.70
N THR A 60 -17.75 -5.46 10.41
CA THR A 60 -17.11 -4.42 11.20
C THR A 60 -15.61 -4.34 10.91
N MET A 61 -15.04 -3.17 11.11
CA MET A 61 -13.59 -2.99 11.06
C MET A 61 -13.13 -2.12 12.23
N GLU A 62 -12.02 -2.49 12.81
CA GLU A 62 -11.37 -1.76 13.86
C GLU A 62 -9.98 -1.32 13.38
N ILE A 63 -9.73 -0.04 13.49
CA ILE A 63 -8.43 0.56 13.18
C ILE A 63 -7.95 1.22 14.47
N ALA A 64 -6.68 1.05 14.80
CA ALA A 64 -6.12 1.61 16.01
C ALA A 64 -6.39 3.12 16.13
N ASN A 65 -6.75 3.57 17.32
CA ASN A 65 -7.11 4.98 17.55
C ASN A 65 -5.93 5.92 17.34
N ASN A 66 -6.23 7.13 16.87
CA ASN A 66 -5.27 8.24 16.70
C ASN A 66 -4.09 7.93 15.76
N ILE A 67 -4.22 6.98 14.85
CA ILE A 67 -3.19 6.73 13.84
C ILE A 67 -3.36 7.68 12.66
N LYS A 68 -2.23 8.00 12.04
CA LYS A 68 -2.17 8.73 10.78
C LYS A 68 -2.06 7.73 9.65
N THR A 69 -2.81 7.97 8.59
CA THR A 69 -2.77 7.14 7.38
C THR A 69 -2.17 7.90 6.21
N GLY A 70 -1.46 7.17 5.34
CA GLY A 70 -1.02 7.64 4.04
C GLY A 70 -1.41 6.62 2.97
N ALA A 71 -1.61 7.06 1.73
CA ALA A 71 -1.98 6.12 0.67
C ALA A 71 -1.51 6.56 -0.71
N ILE A 72 -1.20 5.55 -1.53
CA ILE A 72 -1.16 5.64 -3.00
C ILE A 72 -2.13 4.57 -3.50
N LEU A 73 -3.27 5.00 -4.02
CA LEU A 73 -4.24 4.11 -4.67
C LEU A 73 -4.22 4.38 -6.17
N GLU A 74 -3.97 3.33 -6.97
CA GLU A 74 -3.90 3.35 -8.43
C GLU A 74 -2.80 4.30 -8.97
N SER A 75 -2.94 5.61 -8.79
CA SER A 75 -1.96 6.60 -9.22
C SER A 75 -1.80 7.72 -8.20
N PRO A 76 -0.60 8.31 -8.10
CA PRO A 76 -0.39 9.46 -7.21
C PRO A 76 -1.27 10.65 -7.59
N ALA A 77 -2.00 11.19 -6.60
CA ALA A 77 -2.79 12.41 -6.76
C ALA A 77 -1.87 13.65 -6.81
N VAL A 78 -1.51 14.09 -8.00
CA VAL A 78 -0.58 15.20 -8.23
C VAL A 78 -1.13 16.21 -9.20
N TYR A 79 -0.69 17.45 -9.08
CA TYR A 79 -0.89 18.48 -10.10
C TYR A 79 0.15 18.32 -11.21
N PRO A 80 -0.22 17.84 -12.40
CA PRO A 80 0.73 17.37 -13.42
C PRO A 80 1.60 18.48 -14.02
N TYR A 81 1.11 19.72 -14.02
CA TYR A 81 1.83 20.90 -14.52
C TYR A 81 2.73 21.57 -13.48
N TRP A 82 2.72 21.10 -12.22
CA TRP A 82 3.59 21.60 -11.16
C TRP A 82 4.85 20.74 -11.03
N SER A 83 5.91 21.31 -10.46
CA SER A 83 7.09 20.55 -10.04
C SER A 83 6.80 19.70 -8.79
N ALA A 84 7.66 18.72 -8.49
CA ALA A 84 7.57 17.92 -7.26
C ALA A 84 7.58 18.82 -6.02
N LYS A 85 8.50 19.79 -5.97
CA LYS A 85 8.61 20.75 -4.87
C LYS A 85 7.32 21.54 -4.65
N ARG A 86 6.64 21.97 -5.72
CA ARG A 86 5.38 22.70 -5.61
C ARG A 86 4.24 21.81 -5.11
N ASN A 87 4.15 20.57 -5.59
CA ASN A 87 3.18 19.60 -5.10
C ASN A 87 3.38 19.32 -3.60
N LEU A 88 4.62 19.08 -3.18
CA LEU A 88 4.93 18.82 -1.77
C LEU A 88 4.69 20.03 -0.87
N LYS A 89 5.05 21.24 -1.32
CA LYS A 89 4.73 22.48 -0.56
C LYS A 89 3.23 22.62 -0.34
N TYR A 90 2.43 22.39 -1.38
CA TYR A 90 0.98 22.43 -1.27
C TYR A 90 0.47 21.38 -0.27
N GLN A 91 0.91 20.14 -0.39
CA GLN A 91 0.52 19.08 0.54
C GLN A 91 0.88 19.42 2.00
N LEU A 92 2.09 19.88 2.24
CA LEU A 92 2.54 20.27 3.58
C LEU A 92 1.76 21.46 4.15
N SER A 93 1.27 22.38 3.30
CA SER A 93 0.44 23.52 3.75
C SER A 93 -0.94 23.10 4.29
N LEU A 94 -1.40 21.87 3.96
CA LEU A 94 -2.65 21.30 4.47
C LEU A 94 -2.49 20.59 5.81
N ILE A 95 -1.24 20.38 6.25
CA ILE A 95 -0.92 19.65 7.46
C ILE A 95 -0.63 20.61 8.59
N LYS A 96 -1.34 20.47 9.71
CA LYS A 96 -1.06 21.23 10.91
C LYS A 96 0.25 20.72 11.55
N ASN A 97 1.26 21.60 11.63
CA ASN A 97 2.58 21.27 12.18
C ASN A 97 3.28 20.11 11.41
N PRO A 98 3.61 20.30 10.12
CA PRO A 98 4.33 19.30 9.37
C PRO A 98 5.73 19.06 9.97
N GLN A 99 6.10 17.80 10.14
CA GLN A 99 7.38 17.40 10.74
C GLN A 99 8.50 17.24 9.70
N TYR A 100 8.12 17.14 8.42
CA TYR A 100 9.06 17.06 7.31
C TYR A 100 9.08 18.34 6.51
N SER A 101 10.26 18.75 6.07
CA SER A 101 10.45 19.71 4.99
C SER A 101 10.28 19.03 3.62
N VAL A 102 10.12 19.83 2.58
CA VAL A 102 10.09 19.33 1.19
C VAL A 102 11.38 18.62 0.84
N GLU A 103 12.51 19.17 1.26
CA GLU A 103 13.85 18.66 0.99
C GLU A 103 14.08 17.29 1.64
N GLU A 104 13.61 17.09 2.87
CA GLU A 104 13.65 15.81 3.58
C GLU A 104 12.79 14.76 2.89
N LEU A 105 11.55 15.08 2.49
CA LEU A 105 10.68 14.16 1.76
C LEU A 105 11.29 13.73 0.43
N LEU A 106 11.85 14.67 -0.33
CA LEU A 106 12.52 14.35 -1.59
C LEU A 106 13.74 13.45 -1.36
N LYS A 107 14.50 13.69 -0.30
CA LYS A 107 15.65 12.87 0.09
C LYS A 107 15.24 11.46 0.49
N ILE A 108 14.18 11.32 1.31
CA ILE A 108 13.66 10.01 1.75
C ILE A 108 13.32 9.14 0.54
N VAL A 109 12.61 9.69 -0.44
CA VAL A 109 12.18 8.92 -1.62
C VAL A 109 13.25 8.87 -2.74
N GLY A 110 14.40 9.50 -2.54
CA GLY A 110 15.48 9.54 -3.53
C GLY A 110 15.10 10.26 -4.83
N LEU A 111 14.27 11.31 -4.73
CA LEU A 111 13.86 12.12 -5.87
C LEU A 111 14.64 13.42 -5.89
N LYS A 112 15.34 13.69 -7.01
CA LYS A 112 16.05 14.96 -7.17
C LYS A 112 15.07 16.12 -7.34
N ASP A 113 15.34 17.25 -6.67
CA ASP A 113 14.59 18.49 -6.91
C ASP A 113 14.87 18.97 -8.33
N THR A 114 13.83 19.04 -9.14
CA THR A 114 13.89 19.58 -10.49
C THR A 114 12.75 20.56 -10.71
N ARG A 115 12.96 21.54 -11.60
CA ARG A 115 11.88 22.45 -12.01
C ARG A 115 10.92 21.86 -13.04
N LYS A 116 11.18 20.60 -13.50
CA LYS A 116 10.35 19.93 -14.49
C LYS A 116 8.94 19.67 -13.96
N PRO A 117 7.90 19.86 -14.75
CA PRO A 117 6.54 19.49 -14.38
C PRO A 117 6.39 17.97 -14.32
N ILE A 118 5.51 17.48 -13.42
CA ILE A 118 5.30 16.05 -13.16
C ILE A 118 4.88 15.27 -14.41
N GLN A 119 4.18 15.89 -15.35
CA GLN A 119 3.83 15.23 -16.62
C GLN A 119 5.04 14.70 -17.40
N GLN A 120 6.24 15.29 -17.19
CA GLN A 120 7.50 14.86 -17.82
C GLN A 120 8.28 13.85 -16.99
N TYR A 121 7.74 13.40 -15.85
CA TYR A 121 8.39 12.41 -14.99
C TYR A 121 8.19 11.01 -15.55
N SER A 122 9.23 10.17 -15.38
CA SER A 122 9.06 8.73 -15.57
C SER A 122 8.06 8.17 -14.56
N LEU A 123 7.52 6.99 -14.82
CA LEU A 123 6.60 6.32 -13.90
C LEU A 123 7.23 6.17 -12.51
N GLY A 124 8.50 5.71 -12.43
CA GLY A 124 9.21 5.58 -11.17
C GLY A 124 9.38 6.91 -10.42
N MET A 125 9.60 8.01 -11.12
CA MET A 125 9.63 9.33 -10.48
C MET A 125 8.25 9.75 -9.95
N LYS A 126 7.17 9.44 -10.67
CA LYS A 126 5.80 9.70 -10.21
C LYS A 126 5.47 8.87 -8.98
N GLN A 127 5.82 7.57 -8.96
CA GLN A 127 5.61 6.69 -7.80
C GLN A 127 6.38 7.20 -6.56
N ARG A 128 7.63 7.63 -6.73
CA ARG A 128 8.42 8.22 -5.63
C ARG A 128 7.79 9.51 -5.10
N LEU A 129 7.29 10.38 -5.98
CA LEU A 129 6.59 11.58 -5.54
C LEU A 129 5.30 11.23 -4.80
N GLY A 130 4.52 10.26 -5.30
CA GLY A 130 3.33 9.75 -4.61
C GLY A 130 3.66 9.27 -3.20
N LEU A 131 4.76 8.52 -3.07
CA LEU A 131 5.21 8.06 -1.76
C LEU A 131 5.64 9.23 -0.85
N ALA A 132 6.32 10.25 -1.37
CA ALA A 132 6.66 11.45 -0.61
C ALA A 132 5.40 12.20 -0.11
N LEU A 133 4.37 12.28 -0.95
CA LEU A 133 3.08 12.86 -0.56
C LEU A 133 2.37 12.03 0.51
N ALA A 134 2.35 10.70 0.37
CA ALA A 134 1.76 9.80 1.36
C ALA A 134 2.50 9.84 2.71
N LEU A 135 3.82 10.04 2.69
CA LEU A 135 4.66 10.17 3.89
C LEU A 135 4.59 11.54 4.56
N SER A 136 4.03 12.56 3.91
CA SER A 136 4.07 13.97 4.37
C SER A 136 3.50 14.19 5.76
N ASN A 137 2.52 13.37 6.17
CA ASN A 137 1.89 13.43 7.49
C ASN A 137 2.46 12.41 8.50
N GLN A 138 3.61 11.78 8.21
CA GLN A 138 4.20 10.72 9.05
C GLN A 138 3.18 9.62 9.40
N PRO A 139 2.74 8.83 8.42
CA PRO A 139 1.71 7.83 8.66
C PRO A 139 2.24 6.68 9.55
N ASP A 140 1.39 6.22 10.46
CA ASP A 140 1.56 4.96 11.19
C ASP A 140 1.17 3.75 10.33
N LEU A 141 0.26 3.99 9.36
CA LEU A 141 -0.28 2.99 8.43
C LEU A 141 -0.28 3.55 7.01
N LEU A 142 0.44 2.87 6.11
CA LEU A 142 0.65 3.26 4.72
C LEU A 142 0.05 2.23 3.77
N PHE A 143 -0.80 2.66 2.85
CA PHE A 143 -1.40 1.82 1.81
C PHE A 143 -0.75 2.08 0.45
N LEU A 144 -0.31 1.04 -0.21
CA LEU A 144 0.36 1.09 -1.50
C LEU A 144 -0.30 0.11 -2.47
N ASP A 145 -1.12 0.64 -3.39
CA ASP A 145 -1.79 -0.18 -4.39
C ASP A 145 -0.91 -0.29 -5.65
N GLU A 146 -0.42 -1.50 -5.92
CA GLU A 146 0.44 -1.85 -7.06
C GLU A 146 1.68 -0.92 -7.25
N PRO A 147 2.45 -0.57 -6.19
CA PRO A 147 3.50 0.45 -6.29
C PRO A 147 4.71 0.02 -7.12
N LEU A 148 4.82 -1.26 -7.45
CA LEU A 148 5.91 -1.83 -8.26
C LEU A 148 5.55 -1.95 -9.75
N ASN A 149 4.27 -1.81 -10.08
CA ASN A 149 3.77 -2.04 -11.42
C ASN A 149 4.36 -1.05 -12.43
N GLY A 150 4.84 -1.59 -13.57
CA GLY A 150 5.40 -0.80 -14.67
C GLY A 150 6.75 -0.14 -14.38
N LEU A 151 7.40 -0.46 -13.26
CA LEU A 151 8.76 -0.03 -13.00
C LEU A 151 9.77 -0.95 -13.70
N ASP A 152 10.92 -0.38 -14.09
CA ASP A 152 12.07 -1.17 -14.50
C ASP A 152 12.70 -1.94 -13.31
N PRO A 153 13.53 -2.97 -13.55
CA PRO A 153 14.13 -3.77 -12.47
C PRO A 153 14.90 -2.96 -11.43
N SER A 154 15.54 -1.86 -11.84
CA SER A 154 16.25 -0.95 -10.92
C SER A 154 15.28 -0.19 -10.04
N GLY A 155 14.18 0.33 -10.62
CA GLY A 155 13.09 1.00 -9.91
C GLY A 155 12.41 0.11 -8.89
N ILE A 156 12.09 -1.13 -9.26
CA ILE A 156 11.53 -2.16 -8.35
C ILE A 156 12.47 -2.37 -7.16
N ARG A 157 13.77 -2.62 -7.40
CA ARG A 157 14.75 -2.83 -6.33
C ARG A 157 14.84 -1.64 -5.37
N GLN A 158 14.83 -0.43 -5.91
CA GLN A 158 14.92 0.79 -5.10
C GLN A 158 13.63 1.03 -4.30
N MET A 159 12.46 0.78 -4.89
CA MET A 159 11.17 0.90 -4.20
C MET A 159 11.06 -0.12 -3.06
N ARG A 160 11.46 -1.38 -3.28
CA ARG A 160 11.51 -2.40 -2.23
C ARG A 160 12.40 -2.00 -1.05
N LYS A 161 13.62 -1.50 -1.35
CA LYS A 161 14.51 -1.02 -0.29
C LYS A 161 13.89 0.11 0.52
N LEU A 162 13.20 1.02 -0.14
CA LEU A 162 12.53 2.14 0.52
C LEU A 162 11.37 1.65 1.40
N ILE A 163 10.52 0.75 0.91
CA ILE A 163 9.41 0.15 1.66
C ILE A 163 9.93 -0.56 2.92
N LYS A 164 10.97 -1.40 2.77
CA LYS A 164 11.60 -2.06 3.92
C LYS A 164 12.12 -1.07 4.95
N LYS A 165 12.85 -0.06 4.49
CA LYS A 165 13.39 0.98 5.37
C LYS A 165 12.31 1.71 6.17
N LEU A 166 11.19 2.04 5.55
CA LEU A 166 10.06 2.69 6.23
C LEU A 166 9.47 1.80 7.33
N SER A 167 9.34 0.50 7.10
CA SER A 167 8.83 -0.42 8.10
C SER A 167 9.87 -0.72 9.20
N GLU A 168 11.09 -1.10 8.83
CA GLU A 168 12.12 -1.56 9.76
C GLU A 168 12.71 -0.43 10.61
N GLU A 169 12.97 0.76 10.02
CA GLU A 169 13.63 1.87 10.71
C GLU A 169 12.65 2.89 11.30
N GLN A 170 11.44 3.04 10.73
CA GLN A 170 10.47 4.03 11.18
C GLN A 170 9.21 3.41 11.82
N GLY A 171 9.10 2.07 11.83
CA GLY A 171 7.99 1.36 12.42
C GLY A 171 6.65 1.53 11.69
N VAL A 172 6.67 2.00 10.44
CA VAL A 172 5.46 2.19 9.63
C VAL A 172 4.86 0.83 9.28
N THR A 173 3.58 0.63 9.58
CA THR A 173 2.84 -0.53 9.07
C THR A 173 2.48 -0.27 7.61
N ILE A 174 2.72 -1.23 6.74
CA ILE A 174 2.50 -1.06 5.30
C ILE A 174 1.57 -2.14 4.77
N VAL A 175 0.51 -1.74 4.10
CA VAL A 175 -0.36 -2.63 3.32
C VAL A 175 -0.04 -2.42 1.86
N ILE A 176 0.43 -3.46 1.19
CA ILE A 176 0.87 -3.39 -0.20
C ILE A 176 0.15 -4.44 -1.04
N SER A 177 -0.48 -4.02 -2.14
CA SER A 177 -0.97 -4.94 -3.15
C SER A 177 0.09 -5.17 -4.23
N SER A 178 0.14 -6.36 -4.77
CA SER A 178 0.92 -6.67 -5.97
C SER A 178 0.41 -7.95 -6.62
N HIS A 179 0.57 -8.01 -7.93
CA HIS A 179 0.46 -9.25 -8.72
C HIS A 179 1.84 -9.82 -9.08
N ILE A 180 2.93 -9.12 -8.72
CA ILE A 180 4.32 -9.60 -8.91
C ILE A 180 4.77 -10.30 -7.62
N LEU A 181 4.42 -11.58 -7.50
CA LEU A 181 4.56 -12.34 -6.26
C LEU A 181 6.02 -12.48 -5.80
N ASP A 182 6.95 -12.74 -6.74
CA ASP A 182 8.39 -12.86 -6.46
C ASP A 182 9.00 -11.60 -5.86
N GLU A 183 8.51 -10.43 -6.26
CA GLU A 183 9.00 -9.16 -5.72
C GLU A 183 8.36 -8.84 -4.37
N LEU A 184 7.09 -9.22 -4.20
CA LEU A 184 6.35 -9.06 -2.96
C LEU A 184 6.94 -9.93 -1.86
N GLN A 185 7.24 -11.20 -2.14
CA GLN A 185 7.85 -12.17 -1.20
C GLN A 185 9.11 -11.63 -0.52
N LYS A 186 9.90 -10.83 -1.23
CA LYS A 186 11.16 -10.28 -0.71
C LYS A 186 10.99 -9.21 0.38
N ILE A 187 9.78 -8.71 0.58
CA ILE A 187 9.54 -7.60 1.51
C ILE A 187 8.44 -7.84 2.53
N VAL A 188 7.48 -8.72 2.26
CA VAL A 188 6.33 -8.93 3.15
C VAL A 188 6.67 -9.75 4.38
N THR A 189 5.99 -9.48 5.47
CA THR A 189 6.04 -10.25 6.72
C THR A 189 4.76 -11.08 6.92
N HIS A 190 3.64 -10.61 6.38
CA HIS A 190 2.33 -11.24 6.43
C HIS A 190 1.65 -11.12 5.07
N ILE A 191 0.80 -12.07 4.73
CA ILE A 191 0.15 -12.13 3.43
C ILE A 191 -1.31 -12.52 3.61
N GLY A 192 -2.19 -11.81 2.90
CA GLY A 192 -3.59 -12.17 2.72
C GLY A 192 -3.87 -12.43 1.23
N PHE A 193 -4.42 -13.61 0.93
CA PHE A 193 -4.76 -14.02 -0.42
C PHE A 193 -6.23 -13.78 -0.70
N LEU A 194 -6.51 -12.93 -1.67
CA LEU A 194 -7.86 -12.57 -2.10
C LEU A 194 -8.18 -13.20 -3.45
N LYS A 195 -9.33 -13.88 -3.54
CA LYS A 195 -9.88 -14.44 -4.78
C LYS A 195 -11.38 -14.16 -4.82
N ASP A 196 -11.85 -13.54 -5.90
CA ASP A 196 -13.28 -13.24 -6.13
C ASP A 196 -13.98 -12.59 -4.93
N GLY A 197 -13.31 -11.63 -4.30
CA GLY A 197 -13.83 -10.89 -3.15
C GLY A 197 -13.73 -11.63 -1.81
N ASN A 198 -13.20 -12.85 -1.75
CA ASN A 198 -13.04 -13.63 -0.54
C ASN A 198 -11.58 -13.66 -0.09
N LEU A 199 -11.35 -13.62 1.23
CA LEU A 199 -10.05 -13.97 1.78
C LEU A 199 -9.96 -15.48 1.87
N ILE A 200 -9.11 -16.08 1.05
CA ILE A 200 -8.97 -17.54 0.97
C ILE A 200 -7.91 -18.07 1.94
N HIS A 201 -6.90 -17.25 2.24
CA HIS A 201 -5.85 -17.62 3.20
C HIS A 201 -5.17 -16.38 3.78
N GLU A 202 -4.74 -16.45 5.04
CA GLU A 202 -3.92 -15.43 5.73
C GLU A 202 -2.82 -16.12 6.53
N CYS A 203 -1.56 -15.75 6.29
CA CYS A 203 -0.42 -16.37 6.97
C CYS A 203 0.75 -15.40 7.15
N ARG A 204 1.76 -15.81 7.92
CA ARG A 204 3.06 -15.15 7.91
C ARG A 204 3.84 -15.57 6.67
N ALA A 205 4.64 -14.68 6.12
CA ALA A 205 5.53 -15.01 5.00
C ALA A 205 6.53 -16.12 5.35
N SER A 206 6.91 -16.24 6.63
CA SER A 206 7.79 -17.31 7.14
C SER A 206 7.14 -18.68 7.15
N ASP A 207 5.82 -18.78 7.11
CA ASP A 207 5.08 -20.04 7.18
C ASP A 207 4.94 -20.67 5.79
N ILE A 208 5.20 -19.89 4.75
CA ILE A 208 5.35 -20.40 3.38
C ILE A 208 6.75 -20.97 3.30
N SER A 209 6.84 -22.30 3.16
CA SER A 209 8.10 -23.05 3.06
C SER A 209 8.99 -22.51 1.92
N ASP A 210 10.21 -23.07 1.74
CA ASP A 210 11.25 -22.65 0.76
C ASP A 210 10.78 -22.56 -0.71
N GLU A 211 9.50 -22.79 -0.96
CA GLU A 211 8.85 -22.59 -2.25
C GLU A 211 8.60 -21.10 -2.53
N SER A 212 8.57 -20.74 -3.82
CA SER A 212 8.20 -19.38 -4.19
C SER A 212 6.75 -19.08 -3.81
N LEU A 213 6.45 -17.86 -3.39
CA LEU A 213 5.08 -17.41 -3.12
C LEU A 213 4.15 -17.66 -4.33
N GLU A 214 4.72 -17.57 -5.53
CA GLU A 214 4.03 -17.85 -6.78
C GLU A 214 3.61 -19.32 -6.85
N LYS A 215 4.52 -20.25 -6.58
CA LYS A 215 4.20 -21.68 -6.58
C LYS A 215 3.15 -22.01 -5.52
N PHE A 216 3.32 -21.50 -4.29
CA PHE A 216 2.32 -21.67 -3.22
C PHE A 216 0.93 -21.18 -3.64
N TYR A 217 0.86 -20.00 -4.30
CA TYR A 217 -0.40 -19.45 -4.77
C TYR A 217 -1.07 -20.32 -5.85
N PHE A 218 -0.29 -20.80 -6.83
CA PHE A 218 -0.83 -21.66 -7.89
C PHE A 218 -1.23 -23.04 -7.38
N ASP A 219 -0.42 -23.68 -6.55
CA ASP A 219 -0.68 -25.04 -6.05
C ASP A 219 -1.90 -25.08 -5.10
N GLU A 220 -2.11 -24.03 -4.30
CA GLU A 220 -3.18 -24.00 -3.30
C GLU A 220 -4.49 -23.37 -3.81
N PHE A 221 -4.44 -22.48 -4.81
CA PHE A 221 -5.58 -21.63 -5.12
C PHE A 221 -6.00 -21.52 -6.60
N GLU A 222 -5.26 -22.07 -7.55
CA GLU A 222 -5.61 -22.01 -8.98
C GLU A 222 -5.99 -23.36 -9.62
N TYR A 223 -6.13 -24.43 -8.82
CA TYR A 223 -6.69 -25.71 -9.29
C TYR A 223 -8.17 -25.82 -8.99
#